data_1939d49a805d6889902877295eb94176
#
_entry.id   1939d49a805d6889902877295eb94176
#
_cell.length_a   1.000
_cell.length_b   1.000
_cell.length_c   1.000
_cell.angle_alpha   90.00
_cell.angle_beta   90.00
_cell.angle_gamma   90.00
#
_symmetry.space_group_name_H-M   'P 1'
#
loop_
_entity.id
_entity.type
_entity.pdbx_description
1 polymer ?
#
loop_
_entity_poly.entity_id
_entity_poly.type
_entity_poly.pdbx_seq_one_letter_code
_entity_poly.pdbx_strand_id
1 'polypeptide(L)'
;MSARDTLRGARRAINVTVVAVLALTVVGLAYYGLRSAEPPHGQAEPRDVAPLASIMFDYKPTLLVVRDSYAIAYPDLVADRMGWSLALDGRDGTGFVRGADVHNRERVPFIDRLDADAATYHVDYVLVDGGRHDLGEPPESVVAAADEYIRKLRSDWPKAKIIVMLPASATADEAANYPAVADGLRGTAESVGGYVIDPVAQGWYRDIDVKPLLRQDGDGTLLTGDGETYYANKIIENLKQMGFGS
;
A
#
# COMPACT_ATOMS: atom_id res chain seq x y z
N MET A 1 38.40 46.13 40.71
CA MET A 1 37.85 45.69 39.41
C MET A 1 38.56 44.37 39.05
N SER A 2 37.82 43.28 39.04
CA SER A 2 38.41 41.92 38.93
C SER A 2 38.71 41.59 37.47
N ALA A 3 39.83 40.91 37.23
CA ALA A 3 40.24 40.42 35.89
C ALA A 3 39.14 39.63 35.14
N ARG A 4 38.16 39.10 35.88
CA ARG A 4 36.97 38.41 35.30
C ARG A 4 36.01 39.33 34.59
N ASP A 5 35.89 40.60 35.01
CA ASP A 5 34.93 41.56 34.36
C ASP A 5 35.52 42.12 33.07
N THR A 6 36.84 42.24 32.98
CA THR A 6 37.53 42.63 31.74
C THR A 6 37.44 41.57 30.65
N LEU A 7 37.54 40.28 31.01
CA LEU A 7 37.41 39.17 30.08
C LEU A 7 35.99 38.96 29.56
N ARG A 8 34.95 39.28 30.38
CA ARG A 8 33.54 39.22 29.93
C ARG A 8 33.21 40.36 28.97
N GLY A 9 33.76 41.57 29.22
CA GLY A 9 33.60 42.71 28.30
C GLY A 9 34.23 42.45 26.93
N ALA A 10 35.47 41.93 26.92
CA ALA A 10 36.17 41.60 25.67
C ALA A 10 35.44 40.52 24.83
N ARG A 11 34.92 39.45 25.47
CA ARG A 11 34.16 38.41 24.76
C ARG A 11 32.84 38.94 24.19
N ARG A 12 32.12 39.84 24.88
CA ARG A 12 30.92 40.48 24.34
C ARG A 12 31.22 41.42 23.16
N ALA A 13 32.30 42.21 23.22
CA ALA A 13 32.72 43.03 22.12
C ALA A 13 33.09 42.26 20.87
N ILE A 14 33.82 41.14 21.02
CA ILE A 14 34.21 40.26 19.91
C ILE A 14 32.97 39.63 19.27
N ASN A 15 32.00 39.16 20.06
CA ASN A 15 30.80 38.53 19.52
C ASN A 15 29.93 39.54 18.75
N VAL A 16 29.80 40.79 19.23
CA VAL A 16 29.05 41.83 18.54
C VAL A 16 29.73 42.23 17.23
N THR A 17 31.05 42.31 17.21
CA THR A 17 31.81 42.65 16.00
C THR A 17 31.70 41.53 14.94
N VAL A 18 31.79 40.27 15.34
CA VAL A 18 31.63 39.12 14.41
C VAL A 18 30.22 39.07 13.82
N VAL A 19 29.18 39.28 14.62
CA VAL A 19 27.79 39.33 14.13
C VAL A 19 27.57 40.52 13.18
N ALA A 20 28.13 41.68 13.46
CA ALA A 20 28.01 42.82 12.58
C ALA A 20 28.74 42.64 11.24
N VAL A 21 29.92 42.01 11.24
CA VAL A 21 30.67 41.70 10.01
C VAL A 21 29.92 40.68 9.18
N LEU A 22 29.36 39.62 9.80
CA LEU A 22 28.54 38.62 9.09
C LEU A 22 27.28 39.25 8.50
N ALA A 23 26.59 40.10 9.21
CA ALA A 23 25.41 40.80 8.70
C ALA A 23 25.73 41.70 7.49
N LEU A 24 26.84 42.45 7.56
CA LEU A 24 27.29 43.32 6.46
C LEU A 24 27.72 42.49 5.22
N THR A 25 28.31 41.29 5.43
CA THR A 25 28.70 40.41 4.32
C THR A 25 27.46 39.85 3.62
N VAL A 26 26.43 39.43 4.39
CA VAL A 26 25.17 38.91 3.82
C VAL A 26 24.42 40.00 3.05
N VAL A 27 24.36 41.23 3.59
CA VAL A 27 23.74 42.37 2.91
C VAL A 27 24.53 42.77 1.67
N GLY A 28 25.87 42.74 1.71
CA GLY A 28 26.73 43.00 0.58
C GLY A 28 26.57 41.98 -0.54
N LEU A 29 26.49 40.69 -0.22
CA LEU A 29 26.26 39.63 -1.17
C LEU A 29 24.85 39.70 -1.80
N ALA A 30 23.83 40.03 -1.00
CA ALA A 30 22.47 40.22 -1.49
C ALA A 30 22.38 41.45 -2.44
N TYR A 31 23.04 42.55 -2.09
CA TYR A 31 23.09 43.75 -2.92
C TYR A 31 23.86 43.52 -4.24
N TYR A 32 24.96 42.75 -4.19
CA TYR A 32 25.74 42.40 -5.37
C TYR A 32 24.97 41.44 -6.27
N GLY A 33 24.27 40.44 -5.68
CA GLY A 33 23.39 39.53 -6.42
C GLY A 33 22.23 40.22 -7.12
N LEU A 34 21.65 41.27 -6.48
CA LEU A 34 20.57 42.06 -7.09
C LEU A 34 21.07 43.01 -8.21
N ARG A 35 22.30 43.51 -8.13
CA ARG A 35 22.89 44.33 -9.18
C ARG A 35 23.41 43.57 -10.39
N SER A 36 23.79 42.30 -10.20
CA SER A 36 24.24 41.43 -11.28
C SER A 36 23.10 40.85 -12.13
N ALA A 37 21.86 41.14 -11.75
CA ALA A 37 20.65 40.66 -12.44
C ALA A 37 20.06 41.72 -13.38
N GLU A 38 20.90 42.55 -14.03
CA GLU A 38 20.39 43.28 -15.19
C GLU A 38 20.21 42.26 -16.34
N PRO A 39 18.98 42.08 -16.84
CA PRO A 39 18.78 41.23 -18.01
C PRO A 39 19.51 41.83 -19.20
N PRO A 40 20.21 41.06 -20.01
CA PRO A 40 20.76 41.54 -21.27
C PRO A 40 19.60 42.06 -22.11
N HIS A 41 19.70 43.34 -22.54
CA HIS A 41 18.82 43.92 -23.55
C HIS A 41 19.08 43.27 -24.93
N GLY A 42 18.77 41.99 -25.03
CA GLY A 42 18.60 41.28 -26.27
C GLY A 42 17.14 40.90 -26.38
N GLN A 43 16.50 41.25 -27.46
CA GLN A 43 15.17 40.72 -27.79
C GLN A 43 15.25 39.23 -27.66
N ALA A 44 14.69 38.68 -26.58
CA ALA A 44 14.48 37.23 -26.48
C ALA A 44 13.46 36.90 -27.55
N GLU A 45 13.93 36.19 -28.59
CA GLU A 45 12.98 35.50 -29.45
C GLU A 45 12.05 34.68 -28.57
N PRO A 46 10.74 34.67 -28.88
CA PRO A 46 9.82 33.83 -28.13
C PRO A 46 10.34 32.40 -28.22
N ARG A 47 10.97 31.91 -27.15
CA ARG A 47 11.24 30.48 -27.03
C ARG A 47 9.88 29.81 -27.13
N ASP A 48 9.75 28.97 -28.12
CA ASP A 48 8.64 28.03 -28.23
C ASP A 48 8.68 27.17 -26.97
N VAL A 49 8.05 27.66 -25.89
CA VAL A 49 7.82 26.88 -24.69
C VAL A 49 6.80 25.82 -25.13
N ALA A 50 7.28 24.63 -25.43
CA ALA A 50 6.41 23.51 -25.64
C ALA A 50 5.33 23.53 -24.54
N PRO A 51 4.05 23.48 -24.92
CA PRO A 51 2.98 23.63 -23.94
C PRO A 51 3.20 22.60 -22.83
N LEU A 52 3.08 23.05 -21.56
CA LEU A 52 3.19 22.23 -20.35
C LEU A 52 2.28 20.97 -20.38
N ALA A 53 1.40 20.89 -21.33
CA ALA A 53 0.54 19.74 -21.61
C ALA A 53 1.29 18.47 -22.05
N SER A 54 2.58 18.51 -22.36
CA SER A 54 3.35 17.32 -22.74
C SER A 54 4.14 16.67 -21.60
N ILE A 55 4.08 17.19 -20.38
CA ILE A 55 4.49 16.44 -19.19
C ILE A 55 3.22 15.79 -18.62
N MET A 56 2.57 14.96 -19.39
CA MET A 56 1.69 13.95 -18.81
C MET A 56 2.61 12.97 -18.07
N PHE A 57 2.73 13.14 -16.77
CA PHE A 57 3.18 12.05 -15.93
C PHE A 57 2.23 10.89 -16.22
N ASP A 58 2.77 9.80 -16.71
CA ASP A 58 2.01 8.57 -16.93
C ASP A 58 1.67 8.02 -15.54
N TYR A 59 0.57 8.57 -14.97
CA TYR A 59 0.13 8.20 -13.64
C TYR A 59 -0.37 6.77 -13.68
N LYS A 60 0.38 5.88 -13.01
CA LYS A 60 -0.04 4.50 -12.79
C LYS A 60 -0.72 4.41 -11.44
N PRO A 61 -2.00 4.03 -11.39
CA PRO A 61 -2.65 3.75 -10.13
C PRO A 61 -1.88 2.72 -9.31
N THR A 62 -1.89 2.84 -8.00
CA THR A 62 -1.21 1.91 -7.09
C THR A 62 -2.20 0.94 -6.50
N LEU A 63 -1.96 -0.35 -6.68
CA LEU A 63 -2.65 -1.46 -6.06
C LEU A 63 -1.84 -1.94 -4.84
N LEU A 64 -2.41 -1.81 -3.64
CA LEU A 64 -1.93 -2.52 -2.47
C LEU A 64 -2.59 -3.89 -2.42
N VAL A 65 -1.80 -4.96 -2.39
CA VAL A 65 -2.28 -6.31 -2.14
C VAL A 65 -1.84 -6.74 -0.75
N VAL A 66 -2.83 -7.00 0.11
CA VAL A 66 -2.62 -7.62 1.42
C VAL A 66 -3.03 -9.07 1.32
N ARG A 67 -2.08 -10.00 1.55
CA ARG A 67 -2.33 -11.43 1.33
C ARG A 67 -1.68 -12.33 2.36
N ASP A 68 -2.20 -13.55 2.43
CA ASP A 68 -1.56 -14.72 3.02
C ASP A 68 -0.70 -15.52 2.00
N SER A 69 -0.40 -16.79 2.27
CA SER A 69 0.55 -17.62 1.51
C SER A 69 -0.05 -18.48 0.39
N TYR A 70 -1.36 -18.50 0.18
CA TYR A 70 -1.98 -19.43 -0.80
C TYR A 70 -1.52 -19.16 -2.23
N ALA A 71 -1.43 -17.90 -2.61
CA ALA A 71 -1.03 -17.44 -3.93
C ALA A 71 0.04 -16.33 -3.78
N ILE A 72 1.20 -16.51 -4.40
CA ILE A 72 2.39 -15.68 -4.13
C ILE A 72 2.66 -14.70 -5.26
N ALA A 73 2.60 -15.16 -6.51
CA ALA A 73 3.03 -14.40 -7.68
C ALA A 73 1.90 -13.67 -8.42
N TYR A 74 0.64 -13.97 -8.12
CA TYR A 74 -0.49 -13.35 -8.81
C TYR A 74 -0.55 -11.81 -8.69
N PRO A 75 -0.09 -11.17 -7.58
CA PRO A 75 -0.18 -9.72 -7.47
C PRO A 75 0.57 -9.00 -8.58
N ASP A 76 1.77 -9.47 -8.92
CA ASP A 76 2.55 -8.92 -10.04
C ASP A 76 1.80 -9.08 -11.37
N LEU A 77 1.20 -10.27 -11.61
CA LEU A 77 0.44 -10.53 -12.82
C LEU A 77 -0.80 -9.64 -12.94
N VAL A 78 -1.48 -9.37 -11.82
CA VAL A 78 -2.65 -8.46 -11.79
C VAL A 78 -2.20 -7.04 -12.06
N ALA A 79 -1.19 -6.53 -11.34
CA ALA A 79 -0.70 -5.18 -11.49
C ALA A 79 -0.21 -4.90 -12.91
N ASP A 80 0.61 -5.79 -13.47
CA ASP A 80 1.13 -5.66 -14.84
C ASP A 80 0.02 -5.60 -15.89
N ARG A 81 -0.96 -6.51 -15.82
CA ARG A 81 -2.04 -6.59 -16.81
C ARG A 81 -3.08 -5.48 -16.67
N MET A 82 -3.20 -4.89 -15.48
CA MET A 82 -4.05 -3.72 -15.23
C MET A 82 -3.31 -2.40 -15.51
N GLY A 83 -1.99 -2.43 -15.77
CA GLY A 83 -1.17 -1.25 -15.95
C GLY A 83 -0.97 -0.45 -14.66
N TRP A 84 -1.01 -1.11 -13.50
CA TRP A 84 -0.89 -0.51 -12.18
C TRP A 84 0.49 -0.71 -11.57
N SER A 85 0.85 0.13 -10.60
CA SER A 85 1.99 -0.10 -9.71
C SER A 85 1.58 -1.02 -8.58
N LEU A 86 2.46 -1.93 -8.15
CA LEU A 86 2.20 -2.86 -7.04
C LEU A 86 2.85 -2.36 -5.76
N ALA A 87 2.07 -2.31 -4.69
CA ALA A 87 2.51 -2.35 -3.30
C ALA A 87 2.06 -3.69 -2.71
N LEU A 88 2.94 -4.39 -2.01
CA LEU A 88 2.66 -5.75 -1.54
C LEU A 88 2.93 -5.88 -0.04
N ASP A 89 1.90 -6.26 0.71
CA ASP A 89 1.99 -6.75 2.09
C ASP A 89 1.57 -8.21 2.16
N GLY A 90 2.49 -9.11 1.89
CA GLY A 90 2.28 -10.55 1.94
C GLY A 90 3.08 -11.20 3.06
N ARG A 91 2.40 -11.93 3.96
CA ARG A 91 3.04 -12.70 5.03
C ARG A 91 2.39 -14.06 5.15
N ASP A 92 3.22 -15.08 5.02
CA ASP A 92 2.76 -16.48 5.02
C ASP A 92 2.14 -16.88 6.36
N GLY A 93 0.98 -17.54 6.31
CA GLY A 93 0.28 -18.07 7.46
C GLY A 93 -0.41 -17.03 8.33
N THR A 94 -0.56 -15.79 7.84
CA THR A 94 -1.24 -14.72 8.57
C THR A 94 -2.67 -14.52 8.07
N GLY A 95 -3.47 -13.76 8.82
CA GLY A 95 -4.85 -13.47 8.50
C GLY A 95 -5.36 -12.26 9.28
N PHE A 96 -6.65 -12.15 9.44
CA PHE A 96 -7.27 -11.10 10.24
C PHE A 96 -6.97 -11.29 11.74
N VAL A 97 -7.03 -12.54 12.22
CA VAL A 97 -6.75 -12.95 13.62
C VAL A 97 -5.42 -13.66 13.71
N ARG A 98 -5.14 -14.53 12.75
CA ARG A 98 -3.93 -15.35 12.77
C ARG A 98 -2.69 -14.51 12.57
N GLY A 99 -1.81 -14.56 13.56
CA GLY A 99 -0.41 -14.17 13.46
C GLY A 99 0.49 -15.40 13.46
N ALA A 100 1.78 -15.16 13.41
CA ALA A 100 2.72 -16.25 13.56
C ALA A 100 2.78 -16.76 14.98
N ASP A 101 3.36 -17.91 15.05
CA ASP A 101 4.04 -18.46 16.20
C ASP A 101 4.96 -17.40 16.85
N VAL A 102 5.06 -17.46 18.19
CA VAL A 102 5.85 -16.54 19.05
C VAL A 102 7.33 -16.37 18.65
N HIS A 103 7.83 -17.21 17.77
CA HIS A 103 9.22 -17.19 17.29
C HIS A 103 9.42 -16.35 16.02
N ASN A 104 8.37 -15.92 15.34
CA ASN A 104 8.48 -15.11 14.11
C ASN A 104 7.68 -13.81 14.19
N ARG A 105 8.31 -12.75 14.72
CA ARG A 105 7.69 -11.43 14.93
C ARG A 105 7.29 -10.69 13.65
N GLU A 106 7.66 -11.20 12.48
CA GLU A 106 7.28 -10.61 11.19
C GLU A 106 5.92 -11.10 10.70
N ARG A 107 5.46 -12.23 11.23
CA ARG A 107 4.15 -12.80 10.89
C ARG A 107 3.13 -12.39 11.93
N VAL A 108 2.62 -11.20 11.82
CA VAL A 108 1.57 -10.65 12.69
C VAL A 108 0.25 -10.54 11.92
N PRO A 109 -0.91 -10.42 12.60
CA PRO A 109 -2.18 -10.16 11.95
C PRO A 109 -2.15 -8.95 11.04
N PHE A 110 -3.05 -8.88 10.08
CA PHE A 110 -3.12 -7.79 9.09
C PHE A 110 -3.17 -6.41 9.75
N ILE A 111 -3.91 -6.27 10.84
CA ILE A 111 -4.08 -5.00 11.56
C ILE A 111 -2.75 -4.43 12.09
N ASP A 112 -1.84 -5.30 12.53
CA ASP A 112 -0.56 -4.89 13.14
C ASP A 112 0.45 -4.36 12.12
N ARG A 113 0.19 -4.52 10.82
CA ARG A 113 1.05 -4.05 9.71
C ARG A 113 0.51 -2.79 9.04
N LEU A 114 -0.77 -2.51 9.21
CA LEU A 114 -1.48 -1.49 8.46
C LEU A 114 -0.90 -0.08 8.64
N ASP A 115 -0.46 0.29 9.85
CA ASP A 115 0.15 1.61 10.08
C ASP A 115 1.44 1.80 9.28
N ALA A 116 2.24 0.75 9.11
CA ALA A 116 3.46 0.80 8.31
C ALA A 116 3.14 0.96 6.81
N ASP A 117 2.11 0.26 6.33
CA ASP A 117 1.64 0.39 4.95
C ASP A 117 1.08 1.79 4.69
N ALA A 118 0.27 2.32 5.61
CA ALA A 118 -0.31 3.66 5.51
C ALA A 118 0.76 4.77 5.52
N ALA A 119 1.84 4.57 6.26
CA ALA A 119 2.97 5.49 6.28
C ALA A 119 3.85 5.41 5.01
N THR A 120 3.77 4.30 4.26
CA THR A 120 4.67 4.01 3.14
C THR A 120 4.03 4.27 1.79
N TYR A 121 2.73 3.94 1.62
CA TYR A 121 2.10 3.86 0.31
C TYR A 121 0.98 4.88 0.11
N HIS A 122 0.95 5.48 -1.10
CA HIS A 122 -0.24 6.12 -1.64
C HIS A 122 -0.99 5.11 -2.50
N VAL A 123 -2.26 4.85 -2.18
CA VAL A 123 -3.00 3.71 -2.70
C VAL A 123 -4.29 4.16 -3.36
N ASP A 124 -4.55 3.65 -4.58
CA ASP A 124 -5.81 3.85 -5.32
C ASP A 124 -6.74 2.66 -5.18
N TYR A 125 -6.15 1.46 -5.09
CA TYR A 125 -6.86 0.20 -4.96
C TYR A 125 -6.24 -0.62 -3.84
N VAL A 126 -7.06 -1.24 -3.00
CA VAL A 126 -6.64 -2.22 -2.00
C VAL A 126 -7.33 -3.54 -2.30
N LEU A 127 -6.56 -4.60 -2.48
CA LEU A 127 -7.07 -5.96 -2.56
C LEU A 127 -6.67 -6.71 -1.28
N VAL A 128 -7.67 -7.08 -0.48
CA VAL A 128 -7.48 -7.91 0.72
C VAL A 128 -7.80 -9.35 0.35
N ASP A 129 -6.76 -10.17 0.26
CA ASP A 129 -6.84 -11.60 -0.08
C ASP A 129 -6.39 -12.46 1.11
N GLY A 130 -7.30 -12.71 2.03
CA GLY A 130 -7.00 -13.42 3.27
C GLY A 130 -8.19 -14.12 3.89
N GLY A 131 -7.99 -14.57 5.12
CA GLY A 131 -9.02 -15.26 5.89
C GLY A 131 -9.01 -16.79 5.76
N ARG A 132 -8.24 -17.35 4.83
CA ARG A 132 -8.09 -18.82 4.71
C ARG A 132 -7.48 -19.44 5.97
N HIS A 133 -6.48 -18.79 6.51
CA HIS A 133 -5.83 -19.25 7.74
C HIS A 133 -6.68 -19.03 8.99
N ASP A 134 -7.69 -18.17 8.91
CA ASP A 134 -8.61 -17.89 10.01
C ASP A 134 -9.81 -18.84 10.04
N LEU A 135 -10.02 -19.71 9.04
CA LEU A 135 -11.18 -20.61 8.99
C LEU A 135 -11.24 -21.64 10.14
N GLY A 136 -10.14 -21.82 10.86
CA GLY A 136 -10.10 -22.61 12.09
C GLY A 136 -10.44 -21.84 13.38
N GLU A 137 -10.54 -20.52 13.30
CA GLU A 137 -10.84 -19.65 14.46
C GLU A 137 -12.36 -19.43 14.60
N PRO A 138 -12.85 -18.98 15.78
CA PRO A 138 -14.25 -18.63 15.97
C PRO A 138 -14.69 -17.55 14.95
N PRO A 139 -15.76 -17.78 14.17
CA PRO A 139 -16.18 -16.85 13.13
C PRO A 139 -16.42 -15.42 13.61
N GLU A 140 -16.97 -15.25 14.79
CA GLU A 140 -17.21 -13.94 15.40
C GLU A 140 -15.91 -13.16 15.67
N SER A 141 -14.84 -13.85 16.02
CA SER A 141 -13.52 -13.25 16.24
C SER A 141 -12.92 -12.79 14.90
N VAL A 142 -13.03 -13.63 13.86
CA VAL A 142 -12.55 -13.33 12.51
C VAL A 142 -13.27 -12.13 11.92
N VAL A 143 -14.61 -12.12 12.03
CA VAL A 143 -15.46 -11.04 11.51
C VAL A 143 -15.18 -9.72 12.25
N ALA A 144 -15.03 -9.76 13.57
CA ALA A 144 -14.71 -8.57 14.36
C ALA A 144 -13.34 -7.98 13.98
N ALA A 145 -12.31 -8.83 13.84
CA ALA A 145 -10.98 -8.39 13.43
C ALA A 145 -10.97 -7.85 11.99
N ALA A 146 -11.72 -8.49 11.11
CA ALA A 146 -11.87 -8.01 9.72
C ALA A 146 -12.61 -6.66 9.65
N ASP A 147 -13.65 -6.47 10.46
CA ASP A 147 -14.37 -5.19 10.53
C ASP A 147 -13.46 -4.06 10.99
N GLU A 148 -12.68 -4.28 12.06
CA GLU A 148 -11.68 -3.32 12.54
C GLU A 148 -10.67 -2.98 11.45
N TYR A 149 -10.08 -3.99 10.81
CA TYR A 149 -9.08 -3.82 9.77
C TYR A 149 -9.62 -3.06 8.56
N ILE A 150 -10.78 -3.47 8.00
CA ILE A 150 -11.34 -2.89 6.79
C ILE A 150 -11.84 -1.45 7.04
N ARG A 151 -12.38 -1.15 8.22
CA ARG A 151 -12.72 0.23 8.60
C ARG A 151 -11.49 1.10 8.72
N LYS A 152 -10.40 0.57 9.26
CA LYS A 152 -9.13 1.30 9.33
C LYS A 152 -8.54 1.53 7.94
N LEU A 153 -8.58 0.56 7.03
CA LEU A 153 -8.23 0.75 5.60
C LEU A 153 -9.01 1.93 5.00
N ARG A 154 -10.32 1.99 5.23
CA ARG A 154 -11.17 3.08 4.73
C ARG A 154 -10.80 4.42 5.34
N SER A 155 -10.39 4.44 6.61
CA SER A 155 -9.94 5.67 7.30
C SER A 155 -8.61 6.16 6.74
N ASP A 156 -7.65 5.26 6.54
CA ASP A 156 -6.29 5.60 6.10
C ASP A 156 -6.27 5.99 4.61
N TRP A 157 -7.09 5.35 3.78
CA TRP A 157 -7.25 5.67 2.35
C TRP A 157 -8.71 5.93 1.97
N PRO A 158 -9.26 7.12 2.31
CA PRO A 158 -10.69 7.42 2.14
C PRO A 158 -11.20 7.34 0.70
N LYS A 159 -10.31 7.50 -0.28
CA LYS A 159 -10.65 7.50 -1.72
C LYS A 159 -10.34 6.18 -2.41
N ALA A 160 -9.56 5.30 -1.79
CA ALA A 160 -9.18 4.03 -2.39
C ALA A 160 -10.39 3.13 -2.64
N LYS A 161 -10.33 2.33 -3.70
CA LYS A 161 -11.29 1.26 -3.95
C LYS A 161 -10.84 0.04 -3.15
N ILE A 162 -11.60 -0.32 -2.12
CA ILE A 162 -11.33 -1.48 -1.28
C ILE A 162 -12.04 -2.68 -1.87
N ILE A 163 -11.30 -3.72 -2.21
CA ILE A 163 -11.78 -4.99 -2.72
C ILE A 163 -11.44 -6.06 -1.69
N VAL A 164 -12.45 -6.74 -1.17
CA VAL A 164 -12.27 -7.86 -0.24
C VAL A 164 -12.56 -9.14 -0.99
N MET A 165 -11.55 -9.99 -1.07
CA MET A 165 -11.72 -11.33 -1.61
C MET A 165 -12.06 -12.28 -0.47
N LEU A 166 -13.16 -12.98 -0.59
CA LEU A 166 -13.55 -14.00 0.38
C LEU A 166 -12.57 -15.17 0.33
N PRO A 167 -12.40 -15.93 1.44
CA PRO A 167 -11.40 -16.98 1.50
C PRO A 167 -11.43 -17.91 0.30
N ALA A 168 -10.36 -17.95 -0.49
CA ALA A 168 -10.29 -18.61 -1.78
C ALA A 168 -9.27 -19.74 -1.74
N SER A 169 -9.75 -20.97 -1.80
CA SER A 169 -8.94 -22.17 -2.07
C SER A 169 -9.82 -23.21 -2.74
N ALA A 170 -9.22 -24.26 -3.29
CA ALA A 170 -9.99 -25.33 -3.92
C ALA A 170 -10.93 -26.07 -2.95
N THR A 171 -10.73 -25.91 -1.65
CA THR A 171 -11.48 -26.58 -0.58
C THR A 171 -11.96 -25.60 0.50
N ALA A 172 -12.02 -24.28 0.21
CA ALA A 172 -12.42 -23.29 1.22
C ALA A 172 -13.82 -23.51 1.76
N ASP A 173 -14.75 -23.91 0.89
CA ASP A 173 -16.14 -24.20 1.21
C ASP A 173 -16.35 -25.48 2.02
N GLU A 174 -15.34 -26.34 2.14
CA GLU A 174 -15.38 -27.53 2.99
C GLU A 174 -15.16 -27.19 4.48
N ALA A 175 -14.61 -26.00 4.77
CA ALA A 175 -14.40 -25.57 6.14
C ALA A 175 -15.75 -25.21 6.80
N ALA A 176 -16.01 -25.80 8.00
CA ALA A 176 -17.28 -25.61 8.70
C ALA A 176 -17.61 -24.14 9.01
N ASN A 177 -16.58 -23.30 9.23
CA ASN A 177 -16.73 -21.88 9.54
C ASN A 177 -16.81 -20.98 8.29
N TYR A 178 -16.59 -21.55 7.08
CA TYR A 178 -16.55 -20.76 5.85
C TYR A 178 -17.81 -19.90 5.63
N PRO A 179 -19.05 -20.42 5.74
CA PRO A 179 -20.23 -19.61 5.47
C PRO A 179 -20.32 -18.39 6.38
N ALA A 180 -20.11 -18.55 7.68
CA ALA A 180 -20.20 -17.46 8.66
C ALA A 180 -19.09 -16.41 8.44
N VAL A 181 -17.86 -16.84 8.16
CA VAL A 181 -16.74 -15.95 7.86
C VAL A 181 -16.99 -15.20 6.55
N ALA A 182 -17.39 -15.91 5.50
CA ALA A 182 -17.65 -15.32 4.18
C ALA A 182 -18.77 -14.25 4.24
N ASP A 183 -19.88 -14.57 4.91
CA ASP A 183 -21.00 -13.63 5.09
C ASP A 183 -20.57 -12.41 5.92
N GLY A 184 -19.81 -12.62 6.99
CA GLY A 184 -19.28 -11.51 7.79
C GLY A 184 -18.34 -10.60 7.02
N LEU A 185 -17.39 -11.16 6.28
CA LEU A 185 -16.46 -10.38 5.45
C LEU A 185 -17.20 -9.61 4.36
N ARG A 186 -18.22 -10.21 3.74
CA ARG A 186 -19.10 -9.53 2.75
C ARG A 186 -19.77 -8.32 3.39
N GLY A 187 -20.46 -8.52 4.52
CA GLY A 187 -21.15 -7.44 5.23
C GLY A 187 -20.20 -6.31 5.65
N THR A 188 -19.01 -6.66 6.09
CA THR A 188 -17.97 -5.67 6.44
C THR A 188 -17.53 -4.86 5.22
N ALA A 189 -17.22 -5.52 4.11
CA ALA A 189 -16.82 -4.83 2.87
C ALA A 189 -17.91 -3.87 2.39
N GLU A 190 -19.16 -4.32 2.36
CA GLU A 190 -20.33 -3.51 1.97
C GLU A 190 -20.53 -2.30 2.88
N SER A 191 -20.30 -2.45 4.20
CA SER A 191 -20.48 -1.39 5.19
C SER A 191 -19.57 -0.18 4.97
N VAL A 192 -18.43 -0.37 4.32
CA VAL A 192 -17.47 0.69 3.98
C VAL A 192 -17.55 1.11 2.51
N GLY A 193 -18.55 0.65 1.75
CA GLY A 193 -18.67 0.90 0.32
C GLY A 193 -17.55 0.21 -0.49
N GLY A 194 -17.08 -0.93 -0.02
CA GLY A 194 -16.11 -1.78 -0.69
C GLY A 194 -16.76 -2.73 -1.71
N TYR A 195 -15.92 -3.47 -2.40
CA TYR A 195 -16.29 -4.46 -3.41
C TYR A 195 -15.94 -5.86 -2.89
N VAL A 196 -16.67 -6.87 -3.35
CA VAL A 196 -16.45 -8.25 -2.95
C VAL A 196 -16.14 -9.12 -4.15
N ILE A 197 -15.10 -9.94 -4.05
CA ILE A 197 -14.85 -11.07 -4.94
C ILE A 197 -15.17 -12.34 -4.16
N ASP A 198 -16.07 -13.17 -4.69
CA ASP A 198 -16.48 -14.42 -4.07
C ASP A 198 -16.10 -15.61 -4.96
N PRO A 199 -14.91 -16.18 -4.79
CA PRO A 199 -14.43 -17.29 -5.60
C PRO A 199 -15.28 -18.56 -5.51
N VAL A 200 -15.86 -18.83 -4.34
CA VAL A 200 -16.69 -20.02 -4.12
C VAL A 200 -18.05 -19.87 -4.82
N ALA A 201 -18.75 -18.75 -4.62
CA ALA A 201 -20.02 -18.50 -5.31
C ALA A 201 -19.86 -18.42 -6.82
N GLN A 202 -18.73 -17.89 -7.30
CA GLN A 202 -18.39 -17.83 -8.73
C GLN A 202 -17.88 -19.17 -9.27
N GLY A 203 -17.70 -20.18 -8.41
CA GLY A 203 -17.30 -21.52 -8.82
C GLY A 203 -15.90 -21.59 -9.44
N TRP A 204 -14.93 -20.82 -8.94
CA TRP A 204 -13.60 -20.76 -9.55
C TRP A 204 -12.94 -22.13 -9.70
N TYR A 205 -13.17 -23.04 -8.76
CA TYR A 205 -12.59 -24.38 -8.76
C TYR A 205 -13.62 -25.49 -9.05
N ARG A 206 -14.87 -25.10 -9.38
CA ARG A 206 -15.92 -26.05 -9.71
C ARG A 206 -15.76 -26.51 -11.16
N ASP A 207 -15.97 -27.79 -11.38
CA ASP A 207 -16.02 -28.40 -12.72
C ASP A 207 -14.71 -28.27 -13.53
N ILE A 208 -13.58 -28.05 -12.87
CA ILE A 208 -12.26 -28.05 -13.49
C ILE A 208 -11.33 -29.06 -12.82
N ASP A 209 -10.32 -29.53 -13.57
CA ASP A 209 -9.22 -30.30 -12.95
C ASP A 209 -8.28 -29.31 -12.23
N VAL A 210 -8.32 -29.32 -10.91
CA VAL A 210 -7.49 -28.46 -10.07
C VAL A 210 -6.05 -28.95 -9.89
N LYS A 211 -5.75 -30.20 -10.24
CA LYS A 211 -4.42 -30.80 -10.02
C LYS A 211 -3.27 -30.04 -10.67
N PRO A 212 -3.40 -29.55 -11.93
CA PRO A 212 -2.33 -28.76 -12.53
C PRO A 212 -2.11 -27.41 -11.85
N LEU A 213 -3.13 -26.88 -11.16
CA LEU A 213 -3.13 -25.56 -10.54
C LEU A 213 -2.54 -25.56 -9.14
N LEU A 214 -2.41 -26.73 -8.52
CA LEU A 214 -2.06 -26.87 -7.10
C LEU A 214 -0.78 -27.67 -6.93
N ARG A 215 0.01 -27.31 -5.91
CA ARG A 215 1.16 -28.08 -5.43
C ARG A 215 1.10 -28.19 -3.91
N GLN A 216 1.61 -29.29 -3.40
CA GLN A 216 1.82 -29.44 -1.96
C GLN A 216 3.14 -28.77 -1.56
N ASP A 217 3.13 -28.08 -0.43
CA ASP A 217 4.30 -27.45 0.16
C ASP A 217 4.24 -27.60 1.68
N GLY A 218 4.98 -28.60 2.19
CA GLY A 218 4.86 -28.98 3.59
C GLY A 218 3.44 -29.46 3.92
N ASP A 219 2.84 -28.84 4.93
CA ASP A 219 1.47 -29.15 5.38
C ASP A 219 0.39 -28.35 4.61
N GLY A 220 0.80 -27.51 3.67
CA GLY A 220 -0.09 -26.61 2.95
C GLY A 220 -0.21 -26.90 1.46
N THR A 221 -1.23 -26.30 0.86
CA THR A 221 -1.45 -26.31 -0.58
C THR A 221 -1.23 -24.90 -1.12
N LEU A 222 -0.36 -24.78 -2.12
CA LEU A 222 -0.07 -23.53 -2.82
C LEU A 222 -0.44 -23.64 -4.29
N LEU A 223 -0.54 -22.52 -4.97
CA LEU A 223 -0.70 -22.50 -6.43
C LEU A 223 0.61 -22.85 -7.15
N THR A 224 0.50 -23.52 -8.29
CA THR A 224 1.57 -23.64 -9.29
C THR A 224 1.66 -22.35 -10.10
N GLY A 225 2.63 -22.22 -11.01
CA GLY A 225 2.68 -21.09 -11.96
C GLY A 225 1.40 -20.97 -12.81
N ASP A 226 0.83 -22.11 -13.24
CA ASP A 226 -0.44 -22.14 -13.97
C ASP A 226 -1.60 -21.74 -13.04
N GLY A 227 -1.57 -22.18 -11.79
CA GLY A 227 -2.53 -21.78 -10.76
C GLY A 227 -2.49 -20.28 -10.45
N GLU A 228 -1.31 -19.69 -10.32
CA GLU A 228 -1.13 -18.25 -10.14
C GLU A 228 -1.69 -17.46 -11.34
N THR A 229 -1.43 -17.93 -12.54
CA THR A 229 -1.96 -17.31 -13.76
C THR A 229 -3.48 -17.41 -13.82
N TYR A 230 -4.04 -18.58 -13.50
CA TYR A 230 -5.48 -18.78 -13.42
C TYR A 230 -6.14 -17.84 -12.40
N TYR A 231 -5.58 -17.79 -11.19
CA TYR A 231 -6.04 -16.93 -10.09
C TYR A 231 -6.01 -15.45 -10.46
N ALA A 232 -4.89 -14.99 -11.02
CA ALA A 232 -4.76 -13.63 -11.53
C ALA A 232 -5.81 -13.29 -12.58
N ASN A 233 -6.07 -14.21 -13.54
CA ASN A 233 -7.09 -13.99 -14.57
C ASN A 233 -8.48 -13.82 -13.96
N LYS A 234 -8.84 -14.63 -12.98
CA LYS A 234 -10.12 -14.53 -12.27
C LYS A 234 -10.29 -13.21 -11.53
N ILE A 235 -9.22 -12.75 -10.87
CA ILE A 235 -9.21 -11.44 -10.21
C ILE A 235 -9.39 -10.33 -11.24
N ILE A 236 -8.62 -10.34 -12.33
CA ILE A 236 -8.68 -9.34 -13.40
C ILE A 236 -10.08 -9.28 -14.04
N GLU A 237 -10.69 -10.44 -14.29
CA GLU A 237 -12.07 -10.52 -14.79
C GLU A 237 -13.04 -9.77 -13.86
N ASN A 238 -12.93 -10.01 -12.54
CA ASN A 238 -13.76 -9.34 -11.54
C ASN A 238 -13.48 -7.83 -11.49
N LEU A 239 -12.22 -7.41 -11.47
CA LEU A 239 -11.85 -5.99 -11.46
C LEU A 239 -12.42 -5.25 -12.68
N LYS A 240 -12.36 -5.86 -13.86
CA LYS A 240 -12.95 -5.29 -15.09
C LYS A 240 -14.47 -5.23 -15.03
N GLN A 241 -15.14 -6.25 -14.48
CA GLN A 241 -16.60 -6.24 -14.27
C GLN A 241 -17.03 -5.14 -13.29
N MET A 242 -16.18 -4.80 -12.30
CA MET A 242 -16.38 -3.68 -11.38
C MET A 242 -16.11 -2.32 -12.03
N GLY A 243 -15.64 -2.29 -13.29
CA GLY A 243 -15.30 -1.06 -14.00
C GLY A 243 -13.90 -0.51 -13.68
N PHE A 244 -13.01 -1.33 -13.16
CA PHE A 244 -11.63 -0.94 -12.88
C PHE A 244 -10.73 -1.33 -14.05
N GLY A 245 -9.94 -0.36 -14.53
CA GLY A 245 -9.09 -0.51 -15.70
C GLY A 245 -9.88 -0.35 -17.01
N SER A 246 -9.44 0.55 -17.83
CA SER A 246 -9.91 0.75 -19.21
C SER A 246 -9.15 -0.16 -20.17
#